data_d54d197b04c64145c44aacd36587a63a
#
_entry.id   d54d197b04c64145c44aacd36587a63a
#
_cell.length_a   1.000
_cell.length_b   1.000
_cell.length_c   1.000
_cell.angle_alpha   90.00
_cell.angle_beta   90.00
_cell.angle_gamma   90.00
#
_symmetry.space_group_name_H-M   'P 1'
#
loop_
_entity.id
_entity.type
_entity.pdbx_description
1 polymer ?
#
loop_
_entity_poly.entity_id
_entity_poly.type
_entity_poly.pdbx_seq_one_letter_code
_entity_poly.pdbx_strand_id
1 'polypeptide(L)'
;NRRRTMTDRVWAIIGAWTVVLVIAASVDRRLLGATLTGAFLVQVVPAVVAAYRTRRPTGIAQGTWLLILAELCCWALFGATNRDGPLIILGTTGVISALLMLNRARTTSHRPMSSFARRAQARLAKPAA
;
A
#
# COMPACT_ATOMS: atom_id res chain seq x y z
N ASN A 1 -15.99 20.77 -17.32
CA ASN A 1 -15.34 21.61 -16.30
C ASN A 1 -14.94 20.88 -15.01
N ARG A 2 -15.74 19.96 -14.46
CA ARG A 2 -15.39 19.23 -13.20
C ARG A 2 -14.10 18.39 -13.28
N ARG A 3 -13.82 17.77 -14.41
CA ARG A 3 -12.59 16.94 -14.56
C ARG A 3 -11.31 17.79 -14.55
N ARG A 4 -11.30 18.96 -15.19
CA ARG A 4 -10.14 19.87 -15.18
C ARG A 4 -9.80 20.34 -13.77
N THR A 5 -10.78 20.79 -13.01
CA THR A 5 -10.55 21.29 -11.63
C THR A 5 -10.03 20.19 -10.68
N MET A 6 -10.36 18.92 -10.91
CA MET A 6 -9.87 17.81 -10.11
C MET A 6 -8.39 17.51 -10.41
N THR A 7 -8.01 17.55 -11.69
CA THR A 7 -6.62 17.37 -12.14
C THR A 7 -5.73 18.51 -11.62
N ASP A 8 -6.20 19.76 -11.71
CA ASP A 8 -5.44 20.92 -11.24
C ASP A 8 -5.19 20.89 -9.73
N ARG A 9 -6.17 20.42 -8.95
CA ARG A 9 -6.01 20.23 -7.50
C ARG A 9 -4.98 19.15 -7.17
N VAL A 10 -4.97 18.04 -7.91
CA VAL A 10 -3.98 16.97 -7.70
C VAL A 10 -2.57 17.48 -7.98
N TRP A 11 -2.38 18.21 -9.08
CA TRP A 11 -1.07 18.80 -9.40
C TRP A 11 -0.63 19.85 -8.37
N ALA A 12 -1.55 20.64 -7.86
CA ALA A 12 -1.26 21.60 -6.80
C ALA A 12 -0.83 20.90 -5.50
N ILE A 13 -1.48 19.81 -5.11
CA ILE A 13 -1.11 19.01 -3.94
C ILE A 13 0.26 18.36 -4.12
N ILE A 14 0.53 17.77 -5.30
CA ILE A 14 1.83 17.18 -5.62
C ILE A 14 2.92 18.26 -5.56
N GLY A 15 2.69 19.41 -6.17
CA GLY A 15 3.64 20.54 -6.15
C GLY A 15 3.92 21.03 -4.73
N ALA A 16 2.88 21.26 -3.93
CA ALA A 16 3.02 21.67 -2.54
C ALA A 16 3.80 20.64 -1.71
N TRP A 17 3.50 19.34 -1.88
CA TRP A 17 4.21 18.27 -1.21
C TRP A 17 5.69 18.20 -1.61
N THR A 18 5.98 18.36 -2.91
CA THR A 18 7.35 18.40 -3.41
C THR A 18 8.13 19.55 -2.78
N VAL A 19 7.54 20.74 -2.67
CA VAL A 19 8.17 21.90 -2.01
C VAL A 19 8.46 21.61 -0.54
N VAL A 20 7.52 21.02 0.19
CA VAL A 20 7.73 20.62 1.59
C VAL A 20 8.89 19.65 1.73
N LEU A 21 9.00 18.65 0.85
CA LEU A 21 10.11 17.69 0.87
C LEU A 21 11.46 18.34 0.54
N VAL A 22 11.50 19.26 -0.43
CA VAL A 22 12.72 19.98 -0.77
C VAL A 22 13.19 20.87 0.40
N ILE A 23 12.26 21.58 1.04
CA ILE A 23 12.58 22.40 2.22
C ILE A 23 13.08 21.50 3.36
N ALA A 24 12.39 20.40 3.66
CA ALA A 24 12.80 19.46 4.71
C ALA A 24 14.21 18.90 4.44
N ALA A 25 14.49 18.51 3.19
CA ALA A 25 15.80 18.02 2.77
C ALA A 25 16.91 19.07 2.90
N SER A 26 16.57 20.35 2.68
CA SER A 26 17.52 21.46 2.75
C SER A 26 17.88 21.84 4.18
N VAL A 27 16.96 21.61 5.13
CA VAL A 27 17.16 21.97 6.54
C VAL A 27 17.93 20.89 7.30
N ASP A 28 17.46 19.65 7.27
CA ASP A 28 18.11 18.52 7.93
C ASP A 28 17.60 17.19 7.35
N ARG A 29 18.53 16.25 7.17
CA ARG A 29 18.20 14.87 6.74
C ARG A 29 17.24 14.16 7.71
N ARG A 30 17.36 14.44 9.00
CA ARG A 30 16.45 13.86 10.01
C ARG A 30 15.04 14.37 9.86
N LEU A 31 14.88 15.66 9.53
CA LEU A 31 13.57 16.26 9.29
C LEU A 31 12.92 15.65 8.04
N LEU A 32 13.69 15.43 6.97
CA LEU A 32 13.21 14.74 5.78
C LEU A 32 12.73 13.32 6.12
N GLY A 33 13.54 12.53 6.84
CA GLY A 33 13.19 11.17 7.26
C GLY A 33 11.92 11.14 8.12
N ALA A 34 11.79 12.06 9.08
CA ALA A 34 10.60 12.18 9.92
C ALA A 34 9.34 12.54 9.10
N THR A 35 9.48 13.46 8.15
CA THR A 35 8.37 13.88 7.27
C THR A 35 7.90 12.72 6.39
N LEU A 36 8.83 11.96 5.78
CA LEU A 36 8.53 10.79 4.97
C LEU A 36 7.86 9.68 5.81
N THR A 37 8.38 9.43 7.01
CA THR A 37 7.81 8.45 7.94
C THR A 37 6.39 8.83 8.34
N GLY A 38 6.16 10.10 8.67
CA GLY A 38 4.84 10.62 9.01
C GLY A 38 3.86 10.48 7.84
N ALA A 39 4.27 10.86 6.63
CA ALA A 39 3.46 10.72 5.43
C ALA A 39 3.10 9.25 5.13
N PHE A 40 4.07 8.34 5.27
CA PHE A 40 3.86 6.91 5.10
C PHE A 40 2.82 6.37 6.11
N LEU A 41 2.93 6.73 7.38
CA LEU A 41 2.00 6.30 8.41
C LEU A 41 0.57 6.79 8.13
N VAL A 42 0.41 8.05 7.77
CA VAL A 42 -0.89 8.64 7.41
C VAL A 42 -1.53 7.92 6.21
N GLN A 43 -0.72 7.45 5.28
CA GLN A 43 -1.20 6.72 4.10
C GLN A 43 -1.51 5.24 4.39
N VAL A 44 -0.63 4.55 5.11
CA VAL A 44 -0.69 3.10 5.28
C VAL A 44 -1.65 2.67 6.38
N VAL A 45 -1.70 3.39 7.50
CA VAL A 45 -2.57 3.02 8.63
C VAL A 45 -4.05 2.95 8.22
N PRO A 46 -4.64 3.95 7.53
CA PRO A 46 -6.02 3.84 7.08
C PRO A 46 -6.25 2.69 6.09
N ALA A 47 -5.27 2.41 5.21
CA ALA A 47 -5.36 1.31 4.25
C ALA A 47 -5.39 -0.06 4.94
N VAL A 48 -4.53 -0.28 5.94
CA VAL A 48 -4.52 -1.50 6.74
C VAL A 48 -5.83 -1.65 7.51
N VAL A 49 -6.27 -0.58 8.19
CA VAL A 49 -7.55 -0.60 8.95
C VAL A 49 -8.73 -0.90 8.01
N ALA A 50 -8.79 -0.29 6.84
CA ALA A 50 -9.84 -0.54 5.86
C ALA A 50 -9.82 -2.00 5.36
N ALA A 51 -8.64 -2.57 5.10
CA ALA A 51 -8.49 -3.96 4.67
C ALA A 51 -8.99 -4.96 5.73
N TYR A 52 -8.81 -4.65 7.02
CA TYR A 52 -9.29 -5.50 8.12
C TYR A 52 -10.77 -5.28 8.47
N ARG A 53 -11.30 -4.06 8.29
CA ARG A 53 -12.72 -3.77 8.48
C ARG A 53 -13.61 -4.33 7.37
N THR A 54 -13.09 -4.46 6.16
CA THR A 54 -13.85 -4.94 5.01
C THR A 54 -13.89 -6.46 5.01
N ARG A 55 -15.08 -7.05 5.03
CA ARG A 55 -15.28 -8.52 5.02
C ARG A 55 -14.69 -9.19 3.77
N ARG A 56 -14.64 -8.49 2.64
CA ARG A 56 -14.11 -8.97 1.36
C ARG A 56 -13.29 -7.86 0.70
N PRO A 57 -12.02 -7.67 1.10
CA PRO A 57 -11.17 -6.72 0.42
C PRO A 57 -10.89 -7.25 -1.00
N THR A 58 -11.50 -6.60 -2.00
CA THR A 58 -11.20 -6.85 -3.41
C THR A 58 -10.03 -5.97 -3.82
N GLY A 59 -9.07 -6.53 -4.57
CA GLY A 59 -8.00 -5.72 -5.17
C GLY A 59 -6.68 -5.65 -4.39
N ILE A 60 -6.46 -6.51 -3.38
CA ILE A 60 -5.13 -6.62 -2.77
C ILE A 60 -4.24 -7.47 -3.68
N ALA A 61 -3.42 -6.81 -4.48
CA ALA A 61 -2.46 -7.48 -5.36
C ALA A 61 -1.27 -8.00 -4.53
N GLN A 62 -1.18 -9.32 -4.35
CA GLN A 62 -0.12 -9.95 -3.56
C GLN A 62 1.28 -9.61 -4.07
N GLY A 63 1.47 -9.58 -5.40
CA GLY A 63 2.75 -9.24 -6.01
C GLY A 63 3.22 -7.82 -5.66
N THR A 64 2.31 -6.85 -5.66
CA THR A 64 2.61 -5.47 -5.27
C THR A 64 3.05 -5.39 -3.81
N TRP A 65 2.37 -6.10 -2.90
CA TRP A 65 2.72 -6.08 -1.48
C TRP A 65 4.01 -6.83 -1.17
N LEU A 66 4.36 -7.86 -1.95
CA LEU A 66 5.67 -8.51 -1.85
C LEU A 66 6.80 -7.58 -2.28
N LEU A 67 6.60 -6.81 -3.35
CA LEU A 67 7.57 -5.82 -3.80
C LEU A 67 7.77 -4.70 -2.77
N ILE A 68 6.67 -4.18 -2.23
CA ILE A 68 6.68 -3.19 -1.14
C ILE A 68 7.39 -3.74 0.09
N LEU A 69 7.15 -5.01 0.46
CA LEU A 69 7.83 -5.66 1.57
C LEU A 69 9.35 -5.71 1.36
N ALA A 70 9.80 -6.10 0.17
CA ALA A 70 11.22 -6.13 -0.16
C ALA A 70 11.85 -4.74 -0.07
N GLU A 71 11.19 -3.71 -0.61
CA GLU A 71 11.64 -2.32 -0.52
C GLU A 71 11.77 -1.85 0.94
N LEU A 72 10.75 -2.11 1.76
CA LEU A 72 10.73 -1.70 3.16
C LEU A 72 11.77 -2.43 4.01
N CYS A 73 12.09 -3.69 3.69
CA CYS A 73 13.23 -4.40 4.28
C CYS A 73 14.55 -3.71 3.94
N CYS A 74 14.74 -3.26 2.69
CA CYS A 74 15.92 -2.51 2.31
C CYS A 74 16.03 -1.19 3.09
N TRP A 75 14.94 -0.46 3.25
CA TRP A 75 14.93 0.77 4.06
C TRP A 75 15.23 0.51 5.54
N ALA A 76 14.70 -0.56 6.12
CA ALA A 76 15.00 -0.95 7.50
C ALA A 76 16.49 -1.27 7.68
N LEU A 77 17.07 -2.05 6.77
CA LEU A 77 18.49 -2.40 6.78
C LEU A 77 19.38 -1.16 6.59
N PHE A 78 19.05 -0.31 5.62
CA PHE A 78 19.77 0.93 5.37
C PHE A 78 19.73 1.87 6.59
N GLY A 79 18.56 2.02 7.20
CA GLY A 79 18.40 2.80 8.43
C GLY A 79 19.23 2.24 9.58
N ALA A 80 19.26 0.90 9.74
CA ALA A 80 20.04 0.25 10.77
C ALA A 80 21.55 0.44 10.58
N THR A 81 22.04 0.30 9.36
CA THR A 81 23.47 0.48 9.04
C THR A 81 23.94 1.92 9.23
N ASN A 82 23.08 2.89 8.91
CA ASN A 82 23.39 4.33 9.04
C ASN A 82 22.98 4.91 10.41
N ARG A 83 22.42 4.11 11.30
CA ARG A 83 21.88 4.55 12.61
C ARG A 83 20.86 5.69 12.48
N ASP A 84 20.07 5.64 11.42
CA ASP A 84 19.03 6.64 11.13
C ASP A 84 17.70 6.18 11.74
N GLY A 85 17.34 6.74 12.89
CA GLY A 85 16.13 6.39 13.65
C GLY A 85 14.84 6.49 12.83
N PRO A 86 14.57 7.62 12.15
CA PRO A 86 13.42 7.76 11.26
C PRO A 86 13.30 6.67 10.19
N LEU A 87 14.39 6.30 9.53
CA LEU A 87 14.41 5.25 8.52
C LEU A 87 14.19 3.85 9.11
N ILE A 88 14.71 3.58 10.32
CA ILE A 88 14.42 2.33 11.03
C ILE A 88 12.92 2.22 11.33
N ILE A 89 12.33 3.30 11.84
CA ILE A 89 10.89 3.34 12.16
C ILE A 89 10.06 3.15 10.88
N LEU A 90 10.41 3.85 9.81
CA LEU A 90 9.76 3.73 8.51
C LEU A 90 9.79 2.29 8.00
N GLY A 91 10.99 1.70 7.94
CA GLY A 91 11.20 0.36 7.43
C GLY A 91 10.49 -0.70 8.27
N THR A 92 10.65 -0.68 9.60
CA THR A 92 10.04 -1.67 10.50
C THR A 92 8.52 -1.58 10.51
N THR A 93 7.94 -0.39 10.62
CA THR A 93 6.48 -0.18 10.56
C THR A 93 5.93 -0.60 9.21
N GLY A 94 6.66 -0.30 8.14
CA GLY A 94 6.30 -0.68 6.80
C GLY A 94 6.31 -2.19 6.58
N VAL A 95 7.34 -2.89 7.06
CA VAL A 95 7.41 -4.36 7.03
C VAL A 95 6.22 -4.98 7.75
N ILE A 96 5.90 -4.52 8.96
CA ILE A 96 4.73 -5.01 9.71
C ILE A 96 3.45 -4.79 8.91
N SER A 97 3.25 -3.61 8.37
CA SER A 97 2.08 -3.27 7.56
C SER A 97 1.95 -4.14 6.31
N ALA A 98 3.06 -4.37 5.59
CA ALA A 98 3.08 -5.23 4.41
C ALA A 98 2.77 -6.69 4.75
N LEU A 99 3.29 -7.20 5.87
CA LEU A 99 2.98 -8.56 6.34
C LEU A 99 1.50 -8.70 6.70
N LEU A 100 0.91 -7.71 7.37
CA LEU A 100 -0.52 -7.69 7.68
C LEU A 100 -1.37 -7.73 6.40
N MET A 101 -1.02 -6.91 5.40
CA MET A 101 -1.73 -6.89 4.13
C MET A 101 -1.58 -8.21 3.35
N LEU A 102 -0.38 -8.80 3.31
CA LEU A 102 -0.14 -10.11 2.70
C LEU A 102 -0.90 -11.23 3.40
N ASN A 103 -0.92 -11.23 4.74
CA ASN A 103 -1.72 -12.19 5.50
C ASN A 103 -3.20 -12.07 5.16
N ARG A 104 -3.71 -10.85 5.08
CA ARG A 104 -5.11 -10.60 4.70
C ARG A 104 -5.39 -11.05 3.27
N ALA A 105 -4.49 -10.79 2.33
CA ALA A 105 -4.61 -11.23 0.94
C ALA A 105 -4.67 -12.75 0.82
N ARG A 106 -3.82 -13.48 1.57
CA ARG A 106 -3.81 -14.97 1.59
C ARG A 106 -5.13 -15.54 2.12
N THR A 107 -5.66 -14.99 3.21
CA THR A 107 -6.91 -15.46 3.81
C THR A 107 -8.12 -15.24 2.91
N THR A 108 -8.06 -14.28 1.98
CA THR A 108 -9.13 -14.02 1.03
C THR A 108 -8.99 -14.80 -0.28
N SER A 109 -7.77 -15.18 -0.68
CA SER A 109 -7.50 -15.93 -1.92
C SER A 109 -7.85 -17.42 -1.83
N HIS A 110 -7.91 -17.99 -0.64
CA HIS A 110 -8.18 -19.43 -0.45
C HIS A 110 -9.66 -19.85 -0.57
N ARG A 111 -10.57 -18.97 -1.03
CA ARG A 111 -11.94 -19.40 -1.30
C ARG A 111 -12.04 -20.03 -2.69
N PRO A 112 -12.50 -21.29 -2.78
CA PRO A 112 -12.73 -21.97 -4.07
C PRO A 112 -13.70 -21.15 -4.92
N MET A 113 -13.45 -21.16 -6.23
CA MET A 113 -14.28 -20.56 -7.28
C MET A 113 -15.76 -20.67 -6.91
N SER A 114 -16.44 -19.55 -6.83
CA SER A 114 -17.82 -19.46 -6.36
C SER A 114 -18.71 -20.49 -7.06
N SER A 115 -19.66 -21.04 -6.31
CA SER A 115 -20.68 -21.96 -6.80
C SER A 115 -21.40 -21.45 -8.07
N PHE A 116 -21.33 -20.15 -8.32
CA PHE A 116 -21.85 -19.49 -9.51
C PHE A 116 -21.03 -19.83 -10.78
N ALA A 117 -19.70 -19.81 -10.72
CA ALA A 117 -18.86 -20.17 -11.86
C ALA A 117 -18.99 -21.67 -12.18
N ARG A 118 -19.12 -22.51 -11.15
CA ARG A 118 -19.39 -23.94 -11.32
C ARG A 118 -20.76 -24.20 -11.96
N ARG A 119 -21.79 -23.44 -11.59
CA ARG A 119 -23.13 -23.53 -12.20
C ARG A 119 -23.16 -23.00 -13.63
N ALA A 120 -22.38 -21.97 -13.95
CA ALA A 120 -22.25 -21.44 -15.31
C ALA A 120 -21.55 -22.47 -16.22
N GLN A 121 -20.46 -23.07 -15.77
CA GLN A 121 -19.80 -24.15 -16.52
C GLN A 121 -20.69 -25.39 -16.70
N ALA A 122 -21.44 -25.79 -15.68
CA ALA A 122 -22.37 -26.90 -15.77
C ALA A 122 -23.53 -26.64 -16.77
N ARG A 123 -23.94 -25.37 -16.93
CA ARG A 123 -24.96 -25.00 -17.95
C ARG A 123 -24.39 -25.04 -19.37
N LEU A 124 -23.14 -24.64 -19.55
CA LEU A 124 -22.47 -24.68 -20.86
C LEU A 124 -22.08 -26.11 -21.30
N ALA A 125 -21.88 -27.02 -20.33
CA ALA A 125 -21.55 -28.41 -20.59
C ALA A 125 -22.76 -29.32 -20.88
N LYS A 126 -24.01 -28.78 -20.84
CA LYS A 126 -25.22 -29.55 -21.14
C LYS A 126 -25.38 -29.60 -22.66
N PRO A 127 -25.24 -30.78 -23.31
CA PRO A 127 -25.45 -30.90 -24.75
C PRO A 127 -26.89 -30.52 -25.08
N ALA A 128 -27.11 -29.79 -26.17
CA ALA A 128 -28.43 -29.52 -26.74
C ALA A 128 -29.00 -30.86 -27.20
N ALA A 129 -30.03 -31.31 -26.51
CA ALA A 129 -30.80 -32.48 -26.88
C ALA A 129 -31.90 -32.07 -27.87
#